data_a6e6a7f820b09bdc0aa57f7b147d9a1c
#
_entry.id   a6e6a7f820b09bdc0aa57f7b147d9a1c
#
_cell.length_a   1.000
_cell.length_b   1.000
_cell.length_c   1.000
_cell.angle_alpha   90.00
_cell.angle_beta   90.00
_cell.angle_gamma   90.00
#
_symmetry.space_group_name_H-M   'P 1'
#
loop_
_entity.id
_entity.type
_entity.pdbx_description
1 polymer ?
#
loop_
_entity_poly.entity_id
_entity_poly.type
_entity_poly.pdbx_seq_one_letter_code
_entity_poly.pdbx_strand_id
1 'polypeptide(L)'
;MPGLDGTEIFFRPLLAALPTWVKPLVVTYPISGANDYSDLLAVVQAAVEDSKEFYVLGWSFSGPLAVMLTVKEPTRIRGVILCASFVRPPHPVLSWLPVAVISPVVHLVRWARRTPVFLFNDPTDMFRRYKAATWARVPTRVLVARARAILALDARDCLRECSRPVLYVAGSRDRIVPSWNAEEVVRELPSTKVVTIDGPHLALYTNPAAAVHAIVGFIRDGISA
;
A
#
# COMPACT_ATOMS: atom_id res chain seq x y z
N MET A 1 -0.30 6.72 0.84
CA MET A 1 -0.20 5.96 2.10
C MET A 1 0.78 4.80 1.92
N PRO A 2 1.71 4.57 2.87
CA PRO A 2 2.84 3.65 2.75
C PRO A 2 2.45 2.17 2.95
N GLY A 3 3.42 1.28 2.71
CA GLY A 3 3.30 -0.14 3.03
C GLY A 3 3.28 -0.44 4.53
N LEU A 4 3.52 -1.71 4.87
CA LEU A 4 3.48 -2.23 6.25
C LEU A 4 4.40 -1.46 7.23
N ASP A 5 5.51 -0.92 6.73
CA ASP A 5 6.46 -0.15 7.52
C ASP A 5 5.89 1.21 7.99
N GLY A 6 4.94 1.80 7.28
CA GLY A 6 4.28 3.05 7.62
C GLY A 6 5.15 4.30 7.47
N THR A 7 6.27 4.21 6.72
CA THR A 7 7.20 5.33 6.50
C THR A 7 7.16 5.87 5.07
N GLU A 8 7.62 7.10 4.90
CA GLU A 8 7.76 7.75 3.59
C GLU A 8 8.98 7.25 2.78
N ILE A 9 9.84 6.44 3.38
CA ILE A 9 11.20 6.19 2.87
C ILE A 9 11.20 5.61 1.46
N PHE A 10 10.37 4.59 1.22
CA PHE A 10 10.30 3.94 -0.07
C PHE A 10 9.51 4.72 -1.13
N PHE A 11 8.84 5.81 -0.76
CA PHE A 11 8.21 6.71 -1.73
C PHE A 11 9.18 7.70 -2.37
N ARG A 12 10.37 7.92 -1.83
CA ARG A 12 11.29 8.97 -2.30
C ARG A 12 11.55 8.96 -3.81
N PRO A 13 11.82 7.81 -4.48
CA PRO A 13 12.01 7.80 -5.92
C PRO A 13 10.75 8.16 -6.70
N LEU A 14 9.57 7.68 -6.26
CA LEU A 14 8.29 8.04 -6.86
C LEU A 14 8.04 9.55 -6.74
N LEU A 15 8.22 10.11 -5.55
CA LEU A 15 7.99 11.53 -5.27
C LEU A 15 8.91 12.42 -6.12
N ALA A 16 10.18 12.02 -6.30
CA ALA A 16 11.14 12.73 -7.15
C ALA A 16 10.79 12.69 -8.64
N ALA A 17 10.03 11.68 -9.08
CA ALA A 17 9.62 11.50 -10.46
C ALA A 17 8.25 12.13 -10.80
N LEU A 18 7.50 12.60 -9.79
CA LEU A 18 6.20 13.23 -10.02
C LEU A 18 6.34 14.57 -10.75
N PRO A 19 5.43 14.91 -11.66
CA PRO A 19 5.41 16.22 -12.29
C PRO A 19 5.05 17.32 -11.27
N THR A 20 5.52 18.53 -11.50
CA THR A 20 5.44 19.67 -10.57
C THR A 20 4.00 20.11 -10.21
N TRP A 21 3.03 19.80 -11.07
CA TRP A 21 1.63 20.12 -10.82
C TRP A 21 0.96 19.12 -9.85
N VAL A 22 1.54 17.95 -9.61
CA VAL A 22 1.08 17.01 -8.58
C VAL A 22 1.65 17.41 -7.24
N LYS A 23 0.79 17.62 -6.26
CA LYS A 23 1.17 17.97 -4.88
C LYS A 23 0.97 16.74 -3.99
N PRO A 24 2.00 15.92 -3.73
CA PRO A 24 1.87 14.73 -2.93
C PRO A 24 1.80 15.06 -1.44
N LEU A 25 0.86 14.43 -0.72
CA LEU A 25 0.83 14.34 0.72
C LEU A 25 1.14 12.90 1.12
N VAL A 26 2.22 12.67 1.84
CA VAL A 26 2.58 11.34 2.34
C VAL A 26 2.19 11.23 3.81
N VAL A 27 1.17 10.42 4.08
CA VAL A 27 0.75 10.10 5.44
C VAL A 27 1.65 9.02 6.00
N THR A 28 2.34 9.30 7.11
CA THR A 28 3.14 8.32 7.86
C THR A 28 2.35 7.79 9.05
N TYR A 29 2.61 6.55 9.44
CA TYR A 29 1.87 5.93 10.53
C TYR A 29 2.61 6.02 11.86
N PRO A 30 1.88 6.17 12.98
CA PRO A 30 2.47 6.23 14.30
C PRO A 30 3.15 4.91 14.68
N ILE A 31 4.15 5.00 15.55
CA ILE A 31 4.84 3.83 16.13
C ILE A 31 4.28 3.44 17.51
N SER A 32 3.15 4.02 17.89
CA SER A 32 2.36 3.78 19.09
C SER A 32 0.91 3.52 18.72
N GLY A 33 0.08 3.14 19.69
CA GLY A 33 -1.32 2.78 19.46
C GLY A 33 -1.50 1.33 18.97
N ALA A 34 -2.73 0.95 18.65
CA ALA A 34 -3.10 -0.39 18.22
C ALA A 34 -2.51 -0.74 16.85
N ASN A 35 -2.40 0.25 15.96
CA ASN A 35 -1.90 0.08 14.61
C ASN A 35 -2.71 -0.92 13.75
N ASP A 36 -3.96 -1.14 14.08
CA ASP A 36 -4.91 -1.83 13.22
C ASP A 36 -5.52 -0.88 12.17
N TYR A 37 -6.37 -1.40 11.29
CA TYR A 37 -6.96 -0.61 10.22
C TYR A 37 -7.89 0.49 10.73
N SER A 38 -8.59 0.29 11.85
CA SER A 38 -9.48 1.30 12.44
C SER A 38 -8.68 2.46 13.03
N ASP A 39 -7.63 2.15 13.79
CA ASP A 39 -6.72 3.13 14.39
C ASP A 39 -6.02 3.97 13.30
N LEU A 40 -5.50 3.30 12.26
CA LEU A 40 -4.81 3.97 11.17
C LEU A 40 -5.75 4.75 10.23
N LEU A 41 -7.01 4.34 10.10
CA LEU A 41 -7.99 5.10 9.33
C LEU A 41 -8.23 6.48 9.96
N ALA A 42 -8.35 6.55 11.29
CA ALA A 42 -8.47 7.82 12.00
C ALA A 42 -7.26 8.74 11.77
N VAL A 43 -6.04 8.16 11.77
CA VAL A 43 -4.81 8.91 11.46
C VAL A 43 -4.84 9.48 10.04
N VAL A 44 -5.30 8.68 9.06
CA VAL A 44 -5.38 9.12 7.67
C VAL A 44 -6.44 10.20 7.50
N GLN A 45 -7.62 10.05 8.12
CA GLN A 45 -8.69 11.06 8.08
C GLN A 45 -8.20 12.40 8.61
N ALA A 46 -7.55 12.41 9.78
CA ALA A 46 -6.96 13.63 10.35
C ALA A 46 -5.90 14.27 9.41
N ALA A 47 -5.07 13.46 8.77
CA ALA A 47 -4.03 13.96 7.88
C ALA A 47 -4.59 14.64 6.61
N VAL A 48 -5.81 14.28 6.18
CA VAL A 48 -6.44 14.85 4.98
C VAL A 48 -7.56 15.85 5.30
N GLU A 49 -7.73 16.23 6.58
CA GLU A 49 -8.83 17.08 7.04
C GLU A 49 -8.96 18.38 6.24
N ASP A 50 -7.84 19.06 5.97
CA ASP A 50 -7.79 20.32 5.23
C ASP A 50 -7.80 20.16 3.70
N SER A 51 -7.74 18.92 3.20
CA SER A 51 -7.72 18.65 1.76
C SER A 51 -9.12 18.76 1.16
N LYS A 52 -9.31 19.60 0.14
CA LYS A 52 -10.63 19.76 -0.51
C LYS A 52 -10.98 18.54 -1.37
N GLU A 53 -10.19 18.29 -2.40
CA GLU A 53 -10.38 17.17 -3.33
C GLU A 53 -9.02 16.55 -3.63
N PHE A 54 -8.96 15.22 -3.65
CA PHE A 54 -7.70 14.50 -3.85
C PHE A 54 -7.90 13.09 -4.42
N TYR A 55 -6.83 12.55 -4.98
CA TYR A 55 -6.71 11.12 -5.27
C TYR A 55 -6.00 10.44 -4.11
N VAL A 56 -6.46 9.26 -3.74
CA VAL A 56 -5.85 8.49 -2.67
C VAL A 56 -5.05 7.33 -3.23
N LEU A 57 -3.80 7.17 -2.78
CA LEU A 57 -2.95 6.03 -3.14
C LEU A 57 -2.66 5.19 -1.92
N GLY A 58 -3.03 3.91 -1.98
CA GLY A 58 -2.69 2.90 -0.98
C GLY A 58 -1.68 1.89 -1.54
N TRP A 59 -0.47 1.87 -0.96
CA TRP A 59 0.54 0.90 -1.33
C TRP A 59 0.53 -0.30 -0.39
N SER A 60 0.40 -1.51 -0.95
CA SER A 60 0.45 -2.77 -0.20
C SER A 60 -0.53 -2.77 0.97
N PHE A 61 -0.06 -2.74 2.21
CA PHE A 61 -0.82 -2.66 3.45
C PHE A 61 -1.90 -1.56 3.44
N SER A 62 -1.67 -0.46 2.76
CA SER A 62 -2.58 0.69 2.78
C SER A 62 -3.68 0.69 1.72
N GLY A 63 -3.73 -0.30 0.84
CA GLY A 63 -4.85 -0.39 -0.12
C GLY A 63 -6.21 -0.47 0.56
N PRO A 64 -6.41 -1.36 1.55
CA PRO A 64 -7.65 -1.38 2.33
C PRO A 64 -8.00 -0.04 2.98
N LEU A 65 -7.00 0.68 3.53
CA LEU A 65 -7.20 2.02 4.09
C LEU A 65 -7.66 3.03 3.04
N ALA A 66 -7.13 2.94 1.81
CA ALA A 66 -7.55 3.80 0.71
C ALA A 66 -9.03 3.58 0.35
N VAL A 67 -9.45 2.33 0.31
CA VAL A 67 -10.84 1.94 0.04
C VAL A 67 -11.75 2.39 1.20
N MET A 68 -11.38 2.09 2.44
CA MET A 68 -12.15 2.49 3.63
C MET A 68 -12.29 4.01 3.73
N LEU A 69 -11.22 4.76 3.46
CA LEU A 69 -11.25 6.21 3.43
C LEU A 69 -12.22 6.73 2.36
N THR A 70 -12.26 6.08 1.19
CA THR A 70 -13.13 6.50 0.09
C THR A 70 -14.61 6.33 0.44
N VAL A 71 -14.98 5.30 1.17
CA VAL A 71 -16.33 5.11 1.69
C VAL A 71 -16.70 6.18 2.72
N LYS A 72 -15.72 6.62 3.54
CA LYS A 72 -15.92 7.67 4.55
C LYS A 72 -15.97 9.08 3.96
N GLU A 73 -15.21 9.32 2.87
CA GLU A 73 -15.03 10.65 2.26
C GLU A 73 -15.43 10.66 0.76
N PRO A 74 -16.64 10.18 0.42
CA PRO A 74 -16.99 9.91 -0.97
C PRO A 74 -17.07 11.18 -1.85
N THR A 75 -17.26 12.35 -1.27
CA THR A 75 -17.33 13.61 -2.00
C THR A 75 -15.96 14.24 -2.26
N ARG A 76 -14.96 13.94 -1.45
CA ARG A 76 -13.63 14.55 -1.50
C ARG A 76 -12.63 13.74 -2.31
N ILE A 77 -12.84 12.42 -2.41
CA ILE A 77 -11.94 11.54 -3.14
C ILE A 77 -12.39 11.47 -4.61
N ARG A 78 -11.48 11.84 -5.52
CA ARG A 78 -11.70 11.82 -6.97
C ARG A 78 -11.41 10.47 -7.60
N GLY A 79 -10.53 9.68 -7.00
CA GLY A 79 -10.20 8.34 -7.46
C GLY A 79 -9.24 7.63 -6.50
N VAL A 80 -9.19 6.32 -6.61
CA VAL A 80 -8.41 5.41 -5.75
C VAL A 80 -7.33 4.73 -6.57
N ILE A 81 -6.12 4.68 -6.04
CA ILE A 81 -4.98 4.00 -6.65
C ILE A 81 -4.49 2.94 -5.68
N LEU A 82 -4.66 1.67 -6.05
CA LEU A 82 -4.18 0.52 -5.30
C LEU A 82 -2.88 0.03 -5.93
N CYS A 83 -1.77 0.08 -5.20
CA CYS A 83 -0.48 -0.36 -5.71
C CYS A 83 -0.02 -1.61 -4.99
N ALA A 84 0.17 -2.72 -5.72
CA ALA A 84 0.64 -3.99 -5.16
C ALA A 84 -0.09 -4.32 -3.84
N SER A 85 -1.43 -4.27 -3.86
CA SER A 85 -2.28 -4.30 -2.68
C SER A 85 -3.33 -5.41 -2.71
N PHE A 86 -4.17 -5.47 -1.70
CA PHE A 86 -5.14 -6.53 -1.47
C PHE A 86 -6.37 -5.96 -0.73
N VAL A 87 -7.48 -6.69 -0.72
CA VAL A 87 -8.69 -6.35 0.06
C VAL A 87 -9.01 -7.38 1.14
N ARG A 88 -8.27 -8.49 1.15
CA ARG A 88 -8.21 -9.50 2.22
C ARG A 88 -6.77 -10.04 2.31
N PRO A 89 -6.43 -10.94 3.25
CA PRO A 89 -5.06 -11.46 3.36
C PRO A 89 -4.51 -11.92 2.00
N PRO A 90 -3.35 -11.38 1.54
CA PRO A 90 -2.86 -11.58 0.17
C PRO A 90 -2.50 -13.04 -0.16
N HIS A 91 -2.32 -13.86 0.87
CA HIS A 91 -2.15 -15.31 0.78
C HIS A 91 -3.18 -15.99 1.67
N PRO A 92 -4.21 -16.63 1.12
CA PRO A 92 -5.28 -17.25 1.92
C PRO A 92 -4.76 -18.25 2.97
N VAL A 93 -3.65 -18.93 2.67
CA VAL A 93 -3.01 -19.87 3.63
C VAL A 93 -2.55 -19.17 4.90
N LEU A 94 -2.19 -17.86 4.82
CA LEU A 94 -1.76 -17.12 6.00
C LEU A 94 -2.89 -16.88 7.01
N SER A 95 -4.14 -16.84 6.57
CA SER A 95 -5.29 -16.68 7.47
C SER A 95 -5.51 -17.89 8.39
N TRP A 96 -4.92 -19.04 8.06
CA TRP A 96 -4.96 -20.27 8.86
C TRP A 96 -3.84 -20.33 9.91
N LEU A 97 -2.85 -19.43 9.81
CA LEU A 97 -1.74 -19.40 10.76
C LEU A 97 -2.22 -18.87 12.12
N PRO A 98 -1.91 -19.56 13.23
CA PRO A 98 -2.16 -19.01 14.55
C PRO A 98 -1.47 -17.67 14.71
N VAL A 99 -2.20 -16.68 15.22
CA VAL A 99 -1.67 -15.32 15.45
C VAL A 99 -0.40 -15.32 16.31
N ALA A 100 -0.24 -16.35 17.15
CA ALA A 100 0.96 -16.57 17.97
C ALA A 100 2.25 -16.75 17.17
N VAL A 101 2.17 -17.26 15.93
CA VAL A 101 3.33 -17.51 15.06
C VAL A 101 3.85 -16.24 14.42
N ILE A 102 3.03 -15.20 14.30
CA ILE A 102 3.41 -13.94 13.61
C ILE A 102 4.58 -13.27 14.33
N SER A 103 4.52 -13.16 15.64
CA SER A 103 5.55 -12.46 16.42
C SER A 103 6.94 -13.13 16.26
N PRO A 104 7.10 -14.45 16.47
CA PRO A 104 8.38 -15.12 16.22
C PRO A 104 8.87 -14.96 14.78
N VAL A 105 7.98 -15.06 13.77
CA VAL A 105 8.36 -14.92 12.37
C VAL A 105 8.88 -13.51 12.08
N VAL A 106 8.18 -12.46 12.52
CA VAL A 106 8.63 -11.07 12.33
C VAL A 106 9.95 -10.81 13.06
N HIS A 107 10.15 -11.35 14.26
CA HIS A 107 11.41 -11.24 14.98
C HIS A 107 12.54 -11.97 14.25
N LEU A 108 12.28 -13.18 13.74
CA LEU A 108 13.25 -13.96 12.99
C LEU A 108 13.67 -13.25 11.70
N VAL A 109 12.70 -12.73 10.92
CA VAL A 109 12.97 -11.95 9.69
C VAL A 109 13.80 -10.71 10.01
N ARG A 110 13.54 -10.06 11.13
CA ARG A 110 14.30 -8.89 11.57
C ARG A 110 15.71 -9.27 12.07
N TRP A 111 15.82 -10.34 12.86
CA TRP A 111 17.09 -10.84 13.41
C TRP A 111 18.01 -11.34 12.31
N ALA A 112 17.49 -12.10 11.35
CA ALA A 112 18.27 -12.64 10.23
C ALA A 112 18.95 -11.57 9.37
N ARG A 113 18.64 -10.27 9.59
CA ARG A 113 19.16 -9.10 8.82
C ARG A 113 19.12 -9.30 7.30
N ARG A 114 18.75 -10.48 6.87
CA ARG A 114 18.57 -10.93 5.50
C ARG A 114 17.08 -11.15 5.28
N THR A 115 16.33 -10.06 5.03
CA THR A 115 15.09 -10.29 4.28
C THR A 115 15.53 -10.98 3.01
N PRO A 116 14.86 -12.06 2.61
CA PRO A 116 15.20 -12.70 1.36
C PRO A 116 15.17 -11.65 0.27
N VAL A 117 16.36 -11.21 -0.19
CA VAL A 117 16.51 -10.18 -1.24
C VAL A 117 15.75 -10.59 -2.50
N PHE A 118 15.59 -11.91 -2.70
CA PHE A 118 14.82 -12.47 -3.80
C PHE A 118 13.33 -12.10 -3.79
N LEU A 119 12.73 -11.76 -2.65
CA LEU A 119 11.34 -11.29 -2.58
C LEU A 119 11.19 -9.86 -3.12
N PHE A 120 12.23 -9.05 -2.98
CA PHE A 120 12.22 -7.65 -3.36
C PHE A 120 13.00 -7.37 -4.65
N ASN A 121 13.78 -8.33 -5.13
CA ASN A 121 14.58 -8.29 -6.37
C ASN A 121 15.39 -7.00 -6.58
N ASP A 122 15.83 -6.35 -5.49
CA ASP A 122 16.67 -5.17 -5.56
C ASP A 122 17.88 -5.34 -4.61
N PRO A 123 19.04 -5.75 -5.14
CA PRO A 123 20.26 -5.90 -4.34
C PRO A 123 21.03 -4.59 -4.14
N THR A 124 20.49 -3.44 -4.56
CA THR A 124 21.18 -2.16 -4.56
C THR A 124 21.54 -1.69 -3.15
N ASP A 125 22.63 -0.91 -3.04
CA ASP A 125 23.01 -0.28 -1.78
C ASP A 125 21.96 0.73 -1.30
N MET A 126 21.23 1.34 -2.21
CA MET A 126 20.13 2.25 -1.88
C MET A 126 18.99 1.51 -1.18
N PHE A 127 18.58 0.34 -1.69
CA PHE A 127 17.59 -0.51 -1.05
C PHE A 127 18.02 -0.92 0.38
N ARG A 128 19.27 -1.33 0.54
CA ARG A 128 19.82 -1.70 1.85
C ARG A 128 19.78 -0.54 2.84
N ARG A 129 20.12 0.69 2.38
CA ARG A 129 20.05 1.92 3.19
C ARG A 129 18.61 2.26 3.60
N TYR A 130 17.67 2.21 2.65
CA TYR A 130 16.25 2.50 2.92
C TYR A 130 15.65 1.49 3.89
N LYS A 131 15.94 0.22 3.67
CA LYS A 131 15.53 -0.86 4.58
C LYS A 131 16.11 -0.66 5.99
N ALA A 132 17.39 -0.36 6.11
CA ALA A 132 18.04 -0.11 7.40
C ALA A 132 17.42 1.09 8.11
N ALA A 133 17.16 2.20 7.38
CA ALA A 133 16.51 3.40 7.92
C ALA A 133 15.08 3.12 8.39
N THR A 134 14.30 2.36 7.63
CA THR A 134 12.96 1.92 8.01
C THR A 134 12.98 1.06 9.28
N TRP A 135 13.89 0.09 9.35
CA TRP A 135 14.01 -0.80 10.51
C TRP A 135 14.51 -0.11 11.77
N ALA A 136 15.29 0.96 11.63
CA ALA A 136 15.70 1.79 12.76
C ALA A 136 14.52 2.58 13.34
N ARG A 137 13.55 2.99 12.49
CA ARG A 137 12.41 3.82 12.91
C ARG A 137 11.23 3.01 13.46
N VAL A 138 10.98 1.81 12.92
CA VAL A 138 9.75 1.06 13.21
C VAL A 138 10.03 -0.11 14.15
N PRO A 139 9.50 -0.08 15.39
CA PRO A 139 9.64 -1.18 16.33
C PRO A 139 8.98 -2.47 15.83
N THR A 140 9.56 -3.62 16.19
CA THR A 140 9.02 -4.93 15.77
C THR A 140 7.57 -5.15 16.22
N ARG A 141 7.20 -4.68 17.43
CA ARG A 141 5.82 -4.78 17.93
C ARG A 141 4.79 -4.14 17.00
N VAL A 142 5.16 -3.01 16.35
CA VAL A 142 4.30 -2.29 15.41
C VAL A 142 4.11 -3.09 14.13
N LEU A 143 5.20 -3.67 13.59
CA LEU A 143 5.11 -4.55 12.41
C LEU A 143 4.25 -5.79 12.71
N VAL A 144 4.37 -6.35 13.91
CA VAL A 144 3.53 -7.48 14.37
C VAL A 144 2.06 -7.07 14.46
N ALA A 145 1.75 -5.90 15.02
CA ALA A 145 0.37 -5.41 15.12
C ALA A 145 -0.26 -5.24 13.73
N ARG A 146 0.45 -4.58 12.80
CA ARG A 146 -0.01 -4.41 11.41
C ARG A 146 -0.13 -5.73 10.65
N ALA A 147 0.81 -6.66 10.86
CA ALA A 147 0.71 -8.00 10.26
C ALA A 147 -0.52 -8.78 10.78
N ARG A 148 -0.85 -8.65 12.07
CA ARG A 148 -2.08 -9.21 12.64
C ARG A 148 -3.34 -8.57 12.03
N ALA A 149 -3.32 -7.25 11.85
CA ALA A 149 -4.43 -6.53 11.20
C ALA A 149 -4.69 -7.05 9.78
N ILE A 150 -3.64 -7.38 9.00
CA ILE A 150 -3.80 -8.02 7.68
C ILE A 150 -4.56 -9.34 7.79
N LEU A 151 -4.25 -10.18 8.78
CA LEU A 151 -4.90 -11.50 8.89
C LEU A 151 -6.38 -11.43 9.27
N ALA A 152 -6.81 -10.34 9.91
CA ALA A 152 -8.20 -10.10 10.27
C ALA A 152 -8.97 -9.29 9.22
N LEU A 153 -8.30 -8.93 8.11
CA LEU A 153 -8.86 -8.01 7.12
C LEU A 153 -9.89 -8.69 6.20
N ASP A 154 -11.03 -8.04 6.04
CA ASP A 154 -11.91 -8.18 4.88
C ASP A 154 -12.48 -6.81 4.51
N ALA A 155 -11.99 -6.24 3.43
CA ALA A 155 -12.40 -4.93 2.92
C ALA A 155 -13.20 -5.03 1.60
N ARG A 156 -13.70 -6.22 1.26
CA ARG A 156 -14.44 -6.44 0.01
C ARG A 156 -15.73 -5.65 -0.03
N ASP A 157 -16.47 -5.58 1.08
CA ASP A 157 -17.70 -4.79 1.16
C ASP A 157 -17.41 -3.30 0.93
N CYS A 158 -16.39 -2.76 1.59
CA CYS A 158 -15.95 -1.39 1.35
C CYS A 158 -15.56 -1.15 -0.12
N LEU A 159 -14.94 -2.14 -0.78
CA LEU A 159 -14.58 -2.01 -2.20
C LEU A 159 -15.85 -1.99 -3.09
N ARG A 160 -16.86 -2.80 -2.80
CA ARG A 160 -18.15 -2.79 -3.54
C ARG A 160 -18.91 -1.47 -3.36
N GLU A 161 -18.79 -0.85 -2.18
CA GLU A 161 -19.37 0.46 -1.90
C GLU A 161 -18.60 1.62 -2.53
N CYS A 162 -17.39 1.37 -3.05
CA CYS A 162 -16.57 2.39 -3.67
C CYS A 162 -17.18 2.89 -4.99
N SER A 163 -17.73 4.09 -4.97
CA SER A 163 -18.32 4.74 -6.14
C SER A 163 -17.33 5.53 -6.99
N ARG A 164 -16.05 5.50 -6.64
CA ARG A 164 -14.99 6.25 -7.34
C ARG A 164 -14.20 5.37 -8.31
N PRO A 165 -13.68 5.94 -9.40
CA PRO A 165 -12.78 5.20 -10.28
C PRO A 165 -11.61 4.60 -9.51
N VAL A 166 -11.24 3.36 -9.84
CA VAL A 166 -10.14 2.64 -9.21
C VAL A 166 -9.10 2.24 -10.26
N LEU A 167 -7.84 2.58 -9.98
CA LEU A 167 -6.68 2.07 -10.68
C LEU A 167 -5.96 1.05 -9.80
N TYR A 168 -5.68 -0.14 -10.32
CA TYR A 168 -4.78 -1.09 -9.68
C TYR A 168 -3.45 -1.14 -10.43
N VAL A 169 -2.34 -0.86 -9.76
CA VAL A 169 -0.98 -0.94 -10.29
C VAL A 169 -0.31 -2.19 -9.73
N ALA A 170 -0.05 -3.17 -10.58
CA ALA A 170 0.62 -4.43 -10.22
C ALA A 170 2.10 -4.42 -10.63
N GLY A 171 2.94 -5.04 -9.83
CA GLY A 171 4.31 -5.41 -10.24
C GLY A 171 4.32 -6.75 -10.97
N SER A 172 4.94 -6.83 -12.15
CA SER A 172 4.98 -8.06 -12.97
C SER A 172 5.62 -9.26 -12.27
N ARG A 173 6.48 -9.01 -11.28
CA ARG A 173 7.21 -10.02 -10.50
C ARG A 173 6.91 -9.95 -9.00
N ASP A 174 5.73 -9.44 -8.63
CA ASP A 174 5.33 -9.35 -7.22
C ASP A 174 5.05 -10.76 -6.67
N ARG A 175 5.86 -11.17 -5.69
CA ARG A 175 5.73 -12.44 -4.96
C ARG A 175 5.13 -12.28 -3.57
N ILE A 176 4.97 -11.04 -3.11
CA ILE A 176 4.41 -10.72 -1.80
C ILE A 176 2.90 -10.54 -1.91
N VAL A 177 2.45 -9.83 -2.96
CA VAL A 177 1.05 -9.67 -3.31
C VAL A 177 0.87 -10.15 -4.76
N PRO A 178 0.66 -11.45 -4.96
CA PRO A 178 0.53 -12.04 -6.29
C PRO A 178 -0.67 -11.51 -7.08
N SER A 179 -0.66 -11.73 -8.40
CA SER A 179 -1.64 -11.16 -9.36
C SER A 179 -3.10 -11.49 -9.04
N TRP A 180 -3.38 -12.64 -8.41
CA TRP A 180 -4.76 -12.98 -8.03
C TRP A 180 -5.42 -11.97 -7.09
N ASN A 181 -4.62 -11.13 -6.37
CA ASN A 181 -5.17 -10.04 -5.57
C ASN A 181 -5.75 -8.92 -6.46
N ALA A 182 -5.11 -8.62 -7.59
CA ALA A 182 -5.67 -7.72 -8.59
C ALA A 182 -6.94 -8.30 -9.23
N GLU A 183 -6.92 -9.60 -9.55
CA GLU A 183 -8.08 -10.33 -10.08
C GLU A 183 -9.25 -10.33 -9.10
N GLU A 184 -8.97 -10.44 -7.79
CA GLU A 184 -9.97 -10.32 -6.76
C GLU A 184 -10.58 -8.91 -6.69
N VAL A 185 -9.74 -7.88 -6.74
CA VAL A 185 -10.22 -6.48 -6.79
C VAL A 185 -11.12 -6.25 -8.01
N VAL A 186 -10.75 -6.75 -9.18
CA VAL A 186 -11.58 -6.67 -10.41
C VAL A 186 -12.88 -7.47 -10.25
N ARG A 187 -12.85 -8.61 -9.58
CA ARG A 187 -14.06 -9.41 -9.32
C ARG A 187 -15.04 -8.67 -8.44
N GLU A 188 -14.57 -7.99 -7.41
CA GLU A 188 -15.41 -7.24 -6.48
C GLU A 188 -15.85 -5.89 -7.06
N LEU A 189 -15.02 -5.27 -7.92
CA LEU A 189 -15.30 -4.00 -8.59
C LEU A 189 -14.85 -4.07 -10.06
N PRO A 190 -15.71 -4.54 -10.99
CA PRO A 190 -15.37 -4.77 -12.40
C PRO A 190 -14.91 -3.53 -13.18
N SER A 191 -15.24 -2.33 -12.72
CA SER A 191 -14.81 -1.06 -13.32
C SER A 191 -13.34 -0.71 -13.01
N THR A 192 -12.64 -1.53 -12.23
CA THR A 192 -11.23 -1.29 -11.87
C THR A 192 -10.33 -1.39 -13.10
N LYS A 193 -9.56 -0.33 -13.38
CA LYS A 193 -8.51 -0.34 -14.40
C LYS A 193 -7.26 -1.00 -13.82
N VAL A 194 -6.70 -1.99 -14.49
CA VAL A 194 -5.46 -2.67 -14.06
C VAL A 194 -4.32 -2.31 -15.00
N VAL A 195 -3.19 -1.91 -14.43
CA VAL A 195 -1.93 -1.65 -15.14
C VAL A 195 -0.83 -2.46 -14.47
N THR A 196 -0.14 -3.27 -15.28
CA THR A 196 1.04 -4.01 -14.81
C THR A 196 2.30 -3.27 -15.24
N ILE A 197 3.16 -2.97 -14.28
CA ILE A 197 4.47 -2.37 -14.52
C ILE A 197 5.59 -3.38 -14.23
N ASP A 198 6.72 -3.24 -14.91
CA ASP A 198 7.85 -4.14 -14.65
C ASP A 198 8.47 -3.85 -13.29
N GLY A 199 8.46 -4.84 -12.42
CA GLY A 199 9.04 -4.73 -11.09
C GLY A 199 8.51 -5.78 -10.10
N PRO A 200 9.17 -5.87 -8.94
CA PRO A 200 8.76 -6.69 -7.79
C PRO A 200 7.66 -5.98 -6.97
N HIS A 201 7.38 -6.47 -5.76
CA HIS A 201 6.45 -5.83 -4.81
C HIS A 201 6.70 -4.33 -4.58
N LEU A 202 7.95 -3.92 -4.64
CA LEU A 202 8.35 -2.52 -4.51
C LEU A 202 8.42 -1.79 -5.86
N ALA A 203 7.54 -2.09 -6.80
CA ALA A 203 7.56 -1.53 -8.15
C ALA A 203 7.47 0.01 -8.17
N LEU A 204 6.78 0.64 -7.23
CA LEU A 204 6.77 2.11 -7.09
C LEU A 204 8.17 2.69 -6.79
N TYR A 205 9.01 1.91 -6.12
CA TYR A 205 10.38 2.28 -5.79
C TYR A 205 11.36 1.90 -6.91
N THR A 206 11.24 0.69 -7.48
CA THR A 206 12.21 0.16 -8.45
C THR A 206 11.97 0.63 -9.88
N ASN A 207 10.74 1.01 -10.20
CA ASN A 207 10.34 1.55 -11.51
C ASN A 207 9.42 2.77 -11.37
N PRO A 208 9.93 3.86 -10.75
CA PRO A 208 9.12 5.04 -10.47
C PRO A 208 8.58 5.71 -11.74
N ALA A 209 9.32 5.67 -12.85
CA ALA A 209 8.88 6.28 -14.10
C ALA A 209 7.61 5.62 -14.67
N ALA A 210 7.57 4.28 -14.72
CA ALA A 210 6.37 3.56 -15.18
C ALA A 210 5.20 3.74 -14.19
N ALA A 211 5.50 3.76 -12.89
CA ALA A 211 4.49 4.01 -11.87
C ALA A 211 3.87 5.42 -12.01
N VAL A 212 4.70 6.45 -12.17
CA VAL A 212 4.25 7.83 -12.40
C VAL A 212 3.43 7.92 -13.69
N HIS A 213 3.86 7.27 -14.77
CA HIS A 213 3.12 7.27 -16.03
C HIS A 213 1.68 6.72 -15.84
N ALA A 214 1.54 5.59 -15.17
CA ALA A 214 0.24 4.98 -14.89
C ALA A 214 -0.64 5.86 -13.98
N ILE A 215 -0.07 6.38 -12.89
CA ILE A 215 -0.76 7.21 -11.91
C ILE A 215 -1.21 8.54 -12.53
N VAL A 216 -0.30 9.23 -13.22
CA VAL A 216 -0.60 10.53 -13.85
C VAL A 216 -1.59 10.39 -14.99
N GLY A 217 -1.51 9.32 -15.79
CA GLY A 217 -2.51 9.00 -16.79
C GLY A 217 -3.90 8.88 -16.19
N PHE A 218 -4.04 8.09 -15.13
CA PHE A 218 -5.30 7.92 -14.42
C PHE A 218 -5.87 9.23 -13.85
N ILE A 219 -5.00 10.05 -13.25
CA ILE A 219 -5.42 11.36 -12.71
C ILE A 219 -5.91 12.28 -13.83
N ARG A 220 -5.20 12.34 -14.98
CA ARG A 220 -5.60 13.17 -16.12
C ARG A 220 -6.93 12.72 -16.73
N ASP A 221 -7.13 11.42 -16.89
CA ASP A 221 -8.41 10.85 -17.37
C ASP A 221 -9.57 11.32 -16.49
N GLY A 222 -9.39 11.33 -15.15
CA GLY A 222 -10.41 11.76 -14.19
C GLY A 222 -10.58 13.27 -14.03
N ILE A 223 -9.66 14.11 -14.54
CA ILE A 223 -9.82 15.57 -14.59
C ILE A 223 -10.59 15.98 -15.86
N SER A 224 -10.49 15.19 -16.92
CA SER A 224 -11.10 15.48 -18.21
C SER A 224 -12.53 14.97 -18.34
N ALA A 225 -13.00 14.16 -17.38
CA ALA A 225 -14.35 13.61 -17.30
C ALA A 225 -15.24 14.45 -16.39
#